data_e6528391fbe2b776fb1a3055e2326585
#
_entry.id   e6528391fbe2b776fb1a3055e2326585
#
_cell.length_a   1.000
_cell.length_b   1.000
_cell.length_c   1.000
_cell.angle_alpha   90.00
_cell.angle_beta   90.00
_cell.angle_gamma   90.00
#
_symmetry.space_group_name_H-M   'P 1'
#
loop_
_entity.id
_entity.type
_entity.pdbx_description
1 polymer ?
#
loop_
_entity_poly.entity_id
_entity_poly.type
_entity_poly.pdbx_seq_one_letter_code
_entity_poly.pdbx_strand_id
1 'polypeptide(L)'
;MNARVEHEERRRQIAEALLRIADTQGLQSASMRAVATEAGVSLRLVQYYFETKQGLLLDALARLTAQLQARMERWIAESAGSPPTPRGVVTAILSCILPTDAESRRITRTFAAYYTLVLGDPEVLEKHGARQPEVLEGFLAKQLDAAQRAGQIDPGKDPAVAAAGLLAMVNGLGSSVLGGQRTGEAALAILTHHLDELFLTP
;
A
#
# COMPACT_ATOMS: atom_id res chain seq x y z
N MET A 1 7.65 -31.33 10.76
CA MET A 1 7.43 -29.90 10.42
C MET A 1 7.83 -29.09 11.63
N ASN A 2 8.50 -27.95 11.48
CA ASN A 2 9.07 -27.21 12.62
C ASN A 2 7.94 -26.42 13.32
N ALA A 3 7.76 -26.58 14.64
CA ALA A 3 6.71 -25.90 15.44
C ALA A 3 6.63 -24.38 15.18
N ARG A 4 7.78 -23.74 14.87
CA ARG A 4 7.84 -22.32 14.50
C ARG A 4 7.17 -22.03 13.15
N VAL A 5 7.29 -22.93 12.19
CA VAL A 5 6.65 -22.80 10.86
C VAL A 5 5.14 -22.97 10.99
N GLU A 6 4.68 -23.92 11.79
CA GLU A 6 3.24 -24.13 12.05
C GLU A 6 2.63 -22.93 12.77
N HIS A 7 3.37 -22.35 13.71
CA HIS A 7 2.93 -21.16 14.45
C HIS A 7 2.75 -19.96 13.49
N GLU A 8 3.73 -19.70 12.64
CA GLU A 8 3.67 -18.58 11.68
C GLU A 8 2.58 -18.80 10.62
N GLU A 9 2.41 -20.02 10.15
CA GLU A 9 1.37 -20.38 9.21
C GLU A 9 -0.03 -20.14 9.81
N ARG A 10 -0.22 -20.45 11.08
CA ARG A 10 -1.48 -20.21 11.77
C ARG A 10 -1.73 -18.71 11.98
N ARG A 11 -0.71 -17.93 12.33
CA ARG A 11 -0.81 -16.47 12.39
C ARG A 11 -1.21 -15.89 11.03
N ARG A 12 -0.58 -16.36 9.95
CA ARG A 12 -0.89 -15.96 8.58
C ARG A 12 -2.35 -16.24 8.22
N GLN A 13 -2.83 -17.46 8.49
CA GLN A 13 -4.22 -17.86 8.22
C GLN A 13 -5.24 -16.92 8.90
N ILE A 14 -5.00 -16.57 10.17
CA ILE A 14 -5.89 -15.70 10.94
C ILE A 14 -5.83 -14.26 10.41
N ALA A 15 -4.65 -13.74 10.11
CA ALA A 15 -4.48 -12.39 9.54
C ALA A 15 -5.13 -12.26 8.16
N GLU A 16 -5.01 -13.26 7.30
CA GLU A 16 -5.67 -13.30 5.98
C GLU A 16 -7.19 -13.34 6.08
N ALA A 17 -7.74 -14.03 7.10
CA ALA A 17 -9.19 -14.01 7.36
C ALA A 17 -9.68 -12.59 7.71
N LEU A 18 -8.93 -11.83 8.52
CA LEU A 18 -9.24 -10.42 8.77
C LEU A 18 -9.24 -9.61 7.46
N LEU A 19 -8.23 -9.81 6.60
CA LEU A 19 -8.13 -9.09 5.32
C LEU A 19 -9.30 -9.43 4.39
N ARG A 20 -9.78 -10.69 4.35
CA ARG A 20 -10.97 -11.09 3.56
C ARG A 20 -12.23 -10.40 4.07
N ILE A 21 -12.43 -10.34 5.39
CA ILE A 21 -13.57 -9.61 5.98
C ILE A 21 -13.47 -8.11 5.64
N ALA A 22 -12.29 -7.51 5.78
CA ALA A 22 -12.08 -6.10 5.47
C ALA A 22 -12.38 -5.77 4.00
N ASP A 23 -12.05 -6.67 3.08
CA ASP A 23 -12.33 -6.51 1.65
C ASP A 23 -13.82 -6.63 1.30
N THR A 24 -14.53 -7.58 1.90
CA THR A 24 -15.91 -7.92 1.52
C THR A 24 -16.97 -7.18 2.34
N GLN A 25 -16.72 -6.94 3.62
CA GLN A 25 -17.69 -6.44 4.60
C GLN A 25 -17.24 -5.14 5.29
N GLY A 26 -16.02 -4.70 5.02
CA GLY A 26 -15.40 -3.56 5.69
C GLY A 26 -14.72 -3.94 7.02
N LEU A 27 -13.70 -3.16 7.40
CA LEU A 27 -12.87 -3.45 8.59
C LEU A 27 -13.65 -3.37 9.91
N GLN A 28 -14.73 -2.59 9.96
CA GLN A 28 -15.61 -2.52 11.13
C GLN A 28 -16.25 -3.86 11.47
N SER A 29 -16.54 -4.68 10.46
CA SER A 29 -17.12 -6.03 10.62
C SER A 29 -16.13 -7.06 11.17
N ALA A 30 -14.81 -6.77 11.12
CA ALA A 30 -13.76 -7.66 11.55
C ALA A 30 -13.62 -7.71 13.09
N SER A 31 -14.58 -8.32 13.78
CA SER A 31 -14.43 -8.67 15.20
C SER A 31 -13.58 -9.93 15.36
N MET A 32 -12.96 -10.13 16.53
CA MET A 32 -12.17 -11.35 16.83
C MET A 32 -12.99 -12.64 16.61
N ARG A 33 -14.31 -12.60 16.88
CA ARG A 33 -15.22 -13.73 16.65
C ARG A 33 -15.50 -13.94 15.17
N ALA A 34 -15.74 -12.87 14.41
CA ALA A 34 -15.91 -12.95 12.96
C ALA A 34 -14.67 -13.51 12.27
N VAL A 35 -13.47 -13.04 12.69
CA VAL A 35 -12.19 -13.54 12.18
C VAL A 35 -12.00 -15.02 12.53
N ALA A 36 -12.36 -15.47 13.74
CA ALA A 36 -12.28 -16.89 14.12
C ALA A 36 -13.17 -17.76 13.21
N THR A 37 -14.40 -17.31 12.95
CA THR A 37 -15.34 -17.99 12.04
C THR A 37 -14.79 -18.05 10.62
N GLU A 38 -14.32 -16.93 10.08
CA GLU A 38 -13.77 -16.82 8.73
C GLU A 38 -12.48 -17.66 8.56
N ALA A 39 -11.65 -17.72 9.60
CA ALA A 39 -10.43 -18.53 9.60
C ALA A 39 -10.67 -20.02 9.84
N GLY A 40 -11.89 -20.44 10.22
CA GLY A 40 -12.20 -21.82 10.58
C GLY A 40 -11.52 -22.28 11.86
N VAL A 41 -11.31 -21.38 12.82
CA VAL A 41 -10.62 -21.67 14.08
C VAL A 41 -11.46 -21.23 15.30
N SER A 42 -11.10 -21.68 16.50
CA SER A 42 -11.76 -21.22 17.72
C SER A 42 -11.37 -19.77 18.07
N LEU A 43 -12.29 -19.02 18.70
CA LEU A 43 -12.00 -17.68 19.23
C LEU A 43 -10.81 -17.71 20.20
N ARG A 44 -10.71 -18.76 21.03
CA ARG A 44 -9.59 -18.95 21.96
C ARG A 44 -8.25 -19.04 21.23
N LEU A 45 -8.22 -19.68 20.06
CA LEU A 45 -7.01 -19.76 19.25
C LEU A 45 -6.63 -18.40 18.66
N VAL A 46 -7.59 -17.62 18.18
CA VAL A 46 -7.34 -16.24 17.73
C VAL A 46 -6.77 -15.40 18.87
N GLN A 47 -7.35 -15.46 20.07
CA GLN A 47 -6.88 -14.75 21.26
C GLN A 47 -5.51 -15.23 21.75
N TYR A 48 -5.16 -16.49 21.54
CA TYR A 48 -3.83 -17.01 21.85
C TYR A 48 -2.75 -16.40 20.94
N TYR A 49 -3.04 -16.23 19.64
CA TYR A 49 -2.09 -15.65 18.68
C TYR A 49 -2.08 -14.13 18.70
N PHE A 50 -3.22 -13.52 19.00
CA PHE A 50 -3.42 -12.07 18.98
C PHE A 50 -4.24 -11.66 20.22
N GLU A 51 -3.57 -11.14 21.21
CA GLU A 51 -4.20 -10.74 22.48
C GLU A 51 -5.31 -9.69 22.27
N THR A 52 -5.14 -8.83 21.26
CA THR A 52 -6.05 -7.74 20.95
C THR A 52 -6.40 -7.70 19.45
N LYS A 53 -7.59 -7.14 19.14
CA LYS A 53 -7.97 -6.83 17.75
C LYS A 53 -6.94 -5.92 17.07
N GLN A 54 -6.36 -4.98 17.80
CA GLN A 54 -5.35 -4.06 17.30
C GLN A 54 -4.07 -4.81 16.89
N GLY A 55 -3.59 -5.74 17.73
CA GLY A 55 -2.43 -6.58 17.42
C GLY A 55 -2.64 -7.42 16.17
N LEU A 56 -3.83 -8.00 16.00
CA LEU A 56 -4.21 -8.73 14.79
C LEU A 56 -4.23 -7.80 13.55
N LEU A 57 -4.78 -6.61 13.68
CA LEU A 57 -4.84 -5.64 12.59
C LEU A 57 -3.43 -5.20 12.14
N LEU A 58 -2.53 -4.94 13.08
CA LEU A 58 -1.15 -4.56 12.78
C LEU A 58 -0.38 -5.68 12.06
N ASP A 59 -0.56 -6.94 12.47
CA ASP A 59 0.03 -8.09 11.79
C ASP A 59 -0.53 -8.24 10.35
N ALA A 60 -1.84 -8.10 10.20
CA ALA A 60 -2.48 -8.13 8.88
C ALA A 60 -1.98 -7.01 7.97
N LEU A 61 -1.80 -5.81 8.51
CA LEU A 61 -1.24 -4.66 7.79
C LEU A 61 0.22 -4.89 7.38
N ALA A 62 1.05 -5.44 8.27
CA ALA A 62 2.44 -5.77 7.94
C ALA A 62 2.52 -6.77 6.77
N ARG A 63 1.63 -7.76 6.73
CA ARG A 63 1.52 -8.72 5.61
C ARG A 63 1.05 -8.06 4.33
N LEU A 64 0.07 -7.16 4.42
CA LEU A 64 -0.41 -6.39 3.27
C LEU A 64 0.71 -5.51 2.69
N THR A 65 1.50 -4.88 3.56
CA THR A 65 2.67 -4.09 3.15
C THR A 65 3.72 -4.95 2.42
N ALA A 66 3.99 -6.15 2.94
CA ALA A 66 4.92 -7.08 2.27
C ALA A 66 4.38 -7.54 0.89
N GLN A 67 3.06 -7.76 0.77
CA GLN A 67 2.42 -8.06 -0.52
C GLN A 67 2.55 -6.89 -1.51
N LEU A 68 2.31 -5.66 -1.05
CA LEU A 68 2.48 -4.46 -1.87
C LEU A 68 3.94 -4.29 -2.31
N GLN A 69 4.89 -4.49 -1.41
CA GLN A 69 6.32 -4.43 -1.74
C GLN A 69 6.70 -5.47 -2.81
N ALA A 70 6.31 -6.72 -2.65
CA ALA A 70 6.56 -7.76 -3.64
C ALA A 70 5.90 -7.44 -5.00
N ARG A 71 4.71 -6.81 -4.98
CA ARG A 71 4.05 -6.33 -6.20
C ARG A 71 4.85 -5.20 -6.86
N MET A 72 5.33 -4.22 -6.10
CA MET A 72 6.18 -3.13 -6.61
C MET A 72 7.45 -3.67 -7.25
N GLU A 73 8.12 -4.63 -6.61
CA GLU A 73 9.33 -5.27 -7.14
C GLU A 73 9.07 -5.94 -8.50
N ARG A 74 7.94 -6.67 -8.64
CA ARG A 74 7.53 -7.24 -9.92
C ARG A 74 7.28 -6.17 -10.99
N TRP A 75 6.55 -5.12 -10.66
CA TRP A 75 6.26 -4.03 -11.58
C TRP A 75 7.51 -3.29 -12.04
N ILE A 76 8.47 -3.06 -11.14
CA ILE A 76 9.76 -2.47 -11.48
C ILE A 76 10.50 -3.39 -12.45
N ALA A 77 10.56 -4.68 -12.18
CA ALA A 77 11.25 -5.64 -13.03
C ALA A 77 10.64 -5.73 -14.43
N GLU A 78 9.31 -5.59 -14.55
CA GLU A 78 8.57 -5.72 -15.81
C GLU A 78 8.50 -4.41 -16.62
N SER A 79 8.44 -3.25 -15.94
CA SER A 79 8.02 -1.98 -16.56
C SER A 79 9.05 -0.86 -16.53
N ALA A 80 10.06 -0.94 -15.65
CA ALA A 80 11.00 0.18 -15.44
C ALA A 80 12.11 0.29 -16.49
N GLY A 81 12.17 -0.64 -17.44
CA GLY A 81 13.22 -0.73 -18.45
C GLY A 81 14.39 -1.62 -18.01
N SER A 82 15.31 -1.89 -18.93
CA SER A 82 16.49 -2.72 -18.65
C SER A 82 17.76 -2.05 -19.21
N PRO A 83 18.60 -1.41 -18.38
CA PRO A 83 18.49 -1.27 -16.92
C PRO A 83 17.32 -0.34 -16.50
N PRO A 84 16.78 -0.50 -15.27
CA PRO A 84 15.71 0.35 -14.77
C PRO A 84 16.13 1.83 -14.74
N THR A 85 15.29 2.72 -15.28
CA THR A 85 15.52 4.15 -15.23
C THR A 85 14.78 4.78 -14.03
N PRO A 86 15.25 5.91 -13.47
CA PRO A 86 14.55 6.59 -12.38
C PRO A 86 13.08 6.88 -12.72
N ARG A 87 12.79 7.39 -13.92
CA ARG A 87 11.43 7.61 -14.41
C ARG A 87 10.62 6.31 -14.47
N GLY A 88 11.22 5.24 -15.03
CA GLY A 88 10.57 3.92 -15.11
C GLY A 88 10.21 3.37 -13.74
N VAL A 89 11.12 3.48 -12.76
CA VAL A 89 10.89 3.03 -11.37
C VAL A 89 9.75 3.83 -10.71
N VAL A 90 9.77 5.15 -10.81
CA VAL A 90 8.71 6.02 -10.27
C VAL A 90 7.36 5.68 -10.91
N THR A 91 7.32 5.56 -12.24
CA THR A 91 6.09 5.19 -12.98
C THR A 91 5.57 3.82 -12.53
N ALA A 92 6.44 2.80 -12.47
CA ALA A 92 6.08 1.45 -12.07
C ALA A 92 5.46 1.42 -10.66
N ILE A 93 6.10 2.07 -9.69
CA ILE A 93 5.61 2.11 -8.30
C ILE A 93 4.27 2.82 -8.20
N LEU A 94 4.14 4.01 -8.76
CA LEU A 94 2.92 4.80 -8.66
C LEU A 94 1.74 4.15 -9.41
N SER A 95 2.00 3.52 -10.56
CA SER A 95 0.98 2.74 -11.28
C SER A 95 0.55 1.50 -10.51
N CYS A 96 1.49 0.82 -9.85
CA CYS A 96 1.22 -0.36 -9.03
C CYS A 96 0.27 -0.08 -7.84
N ILE A 97 0.31 1.13 -7.29
CA ILE A 97 -0.54 1.55 -6.16
C ILE A 97 -1.98 1.82 -6.62
N LEU A 98 -2.18 2.27 -7.88
CA LEU A 98 -3.51 2.56 -8.39
C LEU A 98 -4.38 1.30 -8.47
N PRO A 99 -5.67 1.36 -8.06
CA PRO A 99 -6.57 0.21 -8.02
C PRO A 99 -7.12 -0.13 -9.42
N THR A 100 -6.25 -0.61 -10.30
CA THR A 100 -6.56 -0.94 -11.70
C THR A 100 -7.00 -2.39 -11.91
N ASP A 101 -6.65 -3.28 -10.96
CA ASP A 101 -7.00 -4.70 -10.96
C ASP A 101 -7.55 -5.15 -9.58
N ALA A 102 -7.96 -6.40 -9.47
CA ALA A 102 -8.56 -6.94 -8.25
C ALA A 102 -7.59 -6.94 -7.05
N GLU A 103 -6.30 -7.21 -7.28
CA GLU A 103 -5.27 -7.24 -6.23
C GLU A 103 -5.03 -5.82 -5.68
N SER A 104 -4.78 -4.85 -6.57
CA SER A 104 -4.55 -3.45 -6.18
C SER A 104 -5.79 -2.81 -5.54
N ARG A 105 -7.01 -3.14 -6.01
CA ARG A 105 -8.26 -2.70 -5.38
C ARG A 105 -8.38 -3.19 -3.94
N ARG A 106 -8.09 -4.47 -3.69
CA ARG A 106 -8.10 -5.05 -2.35
C ARG A 106 -7.09 -4.37 -1.44
N ILE A 107 -5.85 -4.19 -1.92
CA ILE A 107 -4.77 -3.54 -1.19
C ILE A 107 -5.17 -2.10 -0.82
N THR A 108 -5.58 -1.30 -1.81
CA THR A 108 -5.94 0.11 -1.60
C THR A 108 -7.15 0.26 -0.66
N ARG A 109 -8.17 -0.60 -0.79
CA ARG A 109 -9.35 -0.59 0.11
C ARG A 109 -8.96 -0.90 1.56
N THR A 110 -8.09 -1.87 1.77
CA THR A 110 -7.65 -2.24 3.12
C THR A 110 -6.79 -1.14 3.75
N PHE A 111 -5.90 -0.50 2.98
CA PHE A 111 -5.15 0.66 3.45
C PHE A 111 -6.07 1.84 3.79
N ALA A 112 -7.06 2.15 2.94
CA ALA A 112 -8.02 3.23 3.21
C ALA A 112 -8.80 2.97 4.51
N ALA A 113 -9.26 1.74 4.72
CA ALA A 113 -9.94 1.34 5.96
C ALA A 113 -9.02 1.44 7.19
N TYR A 114 -7.75 1.08 7.06
CA TYR A 114 -6.75 1.23 8.12
C TYR A 114 -6.51 2.71 8.46
N TYR A 115 -6.32 3.56 7.46
CA TYR A 115 -6.14 5.00 7.70
C TYR A 115 -7.34 5.62 8.42
N THR A 116 -8.56 5.22 8.06
CA THR A 116 -9.77 5.68 8.76
C THR A 116 -9.75 5.27 10.23
N LEU A 117 -9.28 4.06 10.53
CA LEU A 117 -9.15 3.58 11.91
C LEU A 117 -8.07 4.34 12.68
N VAL A 118 -6.89 4.54 12.07
CA VAL A 118 -5.76 5.27 12.67
C VAL A 118 -6.15 6.72 12.99
N LEU A 119 -6.81 7.40 12.06
CA LEU A 119 -7.27 8.79 12.27
C LEU A 119 -8.36 8.90 13.34
N GLY A 120 -9.11 7.83 13.58
CA GLY A 120 -10.15 7.77 14.60
C GLY A 120 -9.66 7.44 16.01
N ASP A 121 -8.39 7.04 16.18
CA ASP A 121 -7.81 6.63 17.47
C ASP A 121 -6.46 7.33 17.70
N PRO A 122 -6.41 8.34 18.61
CA PRO A 122 -5.19 9.11 18.88
C PRO A 122 -3.99 8.27 19.33
N GLU A 123 -4.21 7.20 20.11
CA GLU A 123 -3.10 6.33 20.55
C GLU A 123 -2.52 5.51 19.41
N VAL A 124 -3.37 5.06 18.48
CA VAL A 124 -2.95 4.33 17.28
C VAL A 124 -2.22 5.28 16.34
N LEU A 125 -2.71 6.51 16.19
CA LEU A 125 -2.11 7.55 15.37
C LEU A 125 -0.68 7.88 15.85
N GLU A 126 -0.49 8.09 17.15
CA GLU A 126 0.82 8.37 17.73
C GLU A 126 1.82 7.23 17.51
N LYS A 127 1.37 5.99 17.68
CA LYS A 127 2.25 4.81 17.58
C LYS A 127 2.54 4.35 16.15
N HIS A 128 1.62 4.58 15.21
CA HIS A 128 1.64 3.93 13.90
C HIS A 128 1.33 4.85 12.71
N GLY A 129 0.96 6.13 12.94
CA GLY A 129 0.44 7.02 11.90
C GLY A 129 1.44 7.44 10.82
N ALA A 130 2.72 7.60 11.17
CA ALA A 130 3.71 8.27 10.31
C ALA A 130 4.65 7.33 9.53
N ARG A 131 4.83 6.08 9.95
CA ARG A 131 5.97 5.26 9.53
C ARG A 131 5.96 4.74 8.08
N GLN A 132 4.82 4.46 7.49
CA GLN A 132 4.78 3.80 6.17
C GLN A 132 4.83 4.76 4.99
N PRO A 133 4.14 5.92 5.01
CA PRO A 133 4.28 6.93 3.97
C PRO A 133 5.71 7.43 3.82
N GLU A 134 6.42 7.67 4.93
CA GLU A 134 7.79 8.20 4.95
C GLU A 134 8.80 7.31 4.18
N VAL A 135 8.67 5.99 4.30
CA VAL A 135 9.61 5.05 3.63
C VAL A 135 9.44 5.10 2.11
N LEU A 136 8.20 5.06 1.63
CA LEU A 136 7.91 5.08 0.20
C LEU A 136 8.20 6.46 -0.41
N GLU A 137 7.82 7.52 0.29
CA GLU A 137 8.10 8.89 -0.11
C GLU A 137 9.61 9.15 -0.21
N GLY A 138 10.38 8.73 0.80
CA GLY A 138 11.84 8.82 0.77
C GLY A 138 12.50 8.01 -0.35
N PHE A 139 11.92 6.85 -0.72
CA PHE A 139 12.40 6.07 -1.85
C PHE A 139 12.12 6.80 -3.19
N LEU A 140 10.90 7.32 -3.38
CA LEU A 140 10.52 8.09 -4.57
C LEU A 140 11.38 9.35 -4.70
N ALA A 141 11.60 10.08 -3.60
CA ALA A 141 12.47 11.26 -3.57
C ALA A 141 13.89 10.95 -4.04
N LYS A 142 14.47 9.81 -3.64
CA LYS A 142 15.78 9.36 -4.12
C LYS A 142 15.80 9.07 -5.62
N GLN A 143 14.73 8.52 -6.19
CA GLN A 143 14.63 8.28 -7.62
C GLN A 143 14.51 9.59 -8.39
N LEU A 144 13.72 10.55 -7.88
CA LEU A 144 13.57 11.87 -8.49
C LEU A 144 14.87 12.69 -8.41
N ASP A 145 15.60 12.61 -7.29
CA ASP A 145 16.93 13.23 -7.15
C ASP A 145 17.95 12.64 -8.14
N ALA A 146 17.93 11.32 -8.34
CA ALA A 146 18.76 10.67 -9.36
C ALA A 146 18.40 11.14 -10.78
N ALA A 147 17.12 11.29 -11.09
CA ALA A 147 16.65 11.83 -12.37
C ALA A 147 17.06 13.30 -12.56
N GLN A 148 16.98 14.11 -11.51
CA GLN A 148 17.40 15.51 -11.53
C GLN A 148 18.90 15.66 -11.78
N ARG A 149 19.73 14.86 -11.10
CA ARG A 149 21.18 14.81 -11.35
C ARG A 149 21.53 14.36 -12.78
N ALA A 150 20.67 13.54 -13.38
CA ALA A 150 20.80 13.14 -14.79
C ALA A 150 20.23 14.16 -15.79
N GLY A 151 19.77 15.34 -15.33
CA GLY A 151 19.22 16.40 -16.17
C GLY A 151 17.80 16.08 -16.71
N GLN A 152 17.12 15.11 -16.14
CA GLN A 152 15.77 14.70 -16.57
C GLN A 152 14.65 15.45 -15.85
N ILE A 153 14.95 16.18 -14.80
CA ILE A 153 14.03 17.02 -14.03
C ILE A 153 14.68 18.39 -13.84
N ASP A 154 13.86 19.44 -13.90
CA ASP A 154 14.30 20.84 -13.66
C ASP A 154 15.03 20.95 -12.30
N PRO A 155 16.24 21.52 -12.25
CA PRO A 155 17.01 21.69 -11.02
C PRO A 155 16.31 22.57 -9.98
N GLY A 156 15.34 23.39 -10.37
CA GLY A 156 14.52 24.21 -9.45
C GLY A 156 13.41 23.42 -8.73
N LYS A 157 13.16 22.17 -9.10
CA LYS A 157 12.19 21.30 -8.41
C LYS A 157 12.83 20.66 -7.19
N ASP A 158 12.11 20.62 -6.07
CA ASP A 158 12.52 19.87 -4.90
C ASP A 158 12.03 18.40 -5.02
N PRO A 159 12.95 17.40 -5.09
CA PRO A 159 12.57 15.99 -5.24
C PRO A 159 11.70 15.45 -4.10
N ALA A 160 11.90 15.94 -2.86
CA ALA A 160 11.09 15.50 -1.72
C ALA A 160 9.65 16.03 -1.82
N VAL A 161 9.50 17.32 -2.16
CA VAL A 161 8.18 17.94 -2.36
C VAL A 161 7.46 17.29 -3.54
N ALA A 162 8.17 16.99 -4.63
CA ALA A 162 7.60 16.31 -5.79
C ALA A 162 7.14 14.88 -5.44
N ALA A 163 7.95 14.13 -4.68
CA ALA A 163 7.58 12.78 -4.22
C ALA A 163 6.31 12.79 -3.35
N ALA A 164 6.25 13.70 -2.36
CA ALA A 164 5.08 13.88 -1.51
C ALA A 164 3.83 14.23 -2.32
N GLY A 165 3.95 15.16 -3.27
CA GLY A 165 2.85 15.55 -4.16
C GLY A 165 2.34 14.41 -5.03
N LEU A 166 3.23 13.64 -5.66
CA LEU A 166 2.88 12.48 -6.47
C LEU A 166 2.18 11.40 -5.62
N LEU A 167 2.68 11.13 -4.43
CA LEU A 167 2.08 10.12 -3.55
C LEU A 167 0.69 10.56 -3.05
N ALA A 168 0.53 11.83 -2.67
CA ALA A 168 -0.77 12.40 -2.29
C ALA A 168 -1.78 12.34 -3.46
N MET A 169 -1.33 12.67 -4.68
CA MET A 169 -2.16 12.57 -5.89
C MET A 169 -2.60 11.12 -6.15
N VAL A 170 -1.70 10.16 -6.11
CA VAL A 170 -2.02 8.73 -6.37
C VAL A 170 -2.98 8.19 -5.31
N ASN A 171 -2.83 8.57 -4.05
CA ASN A 171 -3.77 8.22 -2.98
C ASN A 171 -5.17 8.81 -3.23
N GLY A 172 -5.25 10.08 -3.68
CA GLY A 172 -6.51 10.72 -4.07
C GLY A 172 -7.16 10.07 -5.29
N LEU A 173 -6.36 9.74 -6.31
CA LEU A 173 -6.82 8.99 -7.49
C LEU A 173 -7.32 7.59 -7.11
N GLY A 174 -6.61 6.89 -6.23
CA GLY A 174 -7.01 5.58 -5.72
C GLY A 174 -8.37 5.62 -5.03
N SER A 175 -8.58 6.58 -4.14
CA SER A 175 -9.86 6.82 -3.47
C SER A 175 -10.98 7.11 -4.47
N SER A 176 -10.70 7.91 -5.49
CA SER A 176 -11.64 8.27 -6.56
C SER A 176 -12.05 7.09 -7.43
N VAL A 177 -11.12 6.16 -7.72
CA VAL A 177 -11.41 4.89 -8.44
C VAL A 177 -12.24 3.96 -7.57
N LEU A 178 -11.89 3.80 -6.28
CA LEU A 178 -12.66 2.96 -5.35
C LEU A 178 -14.09 3.48 -5.14
N GLY A 179 -14.26 4.81 -5.13
CA GLY A 179 -15.56 5.49 -5.02
C GLY A 179 -16.37 5.52 -6.32
N GLY A 180 -15.85 4.93 -7.42
CA GLY A 180 -16.55 4.89 -8.71
C GLY A 180 -16.62 6.23 -9.45
N GLN A 181 -15.89 7.25 -9.01
CA GLN A 181 -15.87 8.58 -9.64
C GLN A 181 -15.08 8.57 -10.96
N ARG A 182 -14.15 7.63 -11.13
CA ARG A 182 -13.36 7.44 -12.36
C ARG A 182 -12.92 6.00 -12.54
N THR A 183 -12.51 5.66 -13.75
CA THR A 183 -11.92 4.35 -14.07
C THR A 183 -10.45 4.30 -13.69
N GLY A 184 -9.89 3.08 -13.55
CA GLY A 184 -8.45 2.90 -13.35
C GLY A 184 -7.63 3.45 -14.52
N GLU A 185 -8.12 3.31 -15.76
CA GLU A 185 -7.49 3.87 -16.96
C GLU A 185 -7.41 5.40 -16.91
N ALA A 186 -8.50 6.07 -16.51
CA ALA A 186 -8.52 7.52 -16.35
C ALA A 186 -7.54 7.98 -15.25
N ALA A 187 -7.40 7.22 -14.16
CA ALA A 187 -6.44 7.50 -13.10
C ALA A 187 -4.99 7.34 -13.59
N LEU A 188 -4.70 6.28 -14.35
CA LEU A 188 -3.39 6.09 -14.99
C LEU A 188 -3.05 7.19 -15.99
N ALA A 189 -4.01 7.63 -16.80
CA ALA A 189 -3.80 8.74 -17.74
C ALA A 189 -3.44 10.05 -17.03
N ILE A 190 -4.09 10.35 -15.89
CA ILE A 190 -3.76 11.51 -15.05
C ILE A 190 -2.35 11.38 -14.48
N LEU A 191 -2.00 10.22 -13.93
CA LEU A 191 -0.64 9.98 -13.42
C LEU A 191 0.41 10.18 -14.50
N THR A 192 0.19 9.58 -15.68
CA THR A 192 1.12 9.69 -16.82
C THR A 192 1.32 11.16 -17.23
N HIS A 193 0.24 11.92 -17.35
CA HIS A 193 0.29 13.35 -17.67
C HIS A 193 1.16 14.13 -16.68
N HIS A 194 0.98 13.94 -15.39
CA HIS A 194 1.79 14.64 -14.38
C HIS A 194 3.25 14.19 -14.35
N LEU A 195 3.52 12.92 -14.66
CA LEU A 195 4.90 12.47 -14.84
C LEU A 195 5.55 13.06 -16.09
N ASP A 196 4.80 13.21 -17.18
CA ASP A 196 5.28 13.86 -18.42
C ASP A 196 5.60 15.35 -18.20
N GLU A 197 4.83 16.04 -17.33
CA GLU A 197 5.11 17.43 -16.94
C GLU A 197 6.31 17.57 -15.99
N LEU A 198 6.55 16.55 -15.13
CA LEU A 198 7.65 16.57 -14.18
C LEU A 198 8.99 16.26 -14.83
N PHE A 199 9.00 15.25 -15.72
CA PHE A 199 10.20 14.82 -16.43
C PHE A 199 10.34 15.58 -17.74
N LEU A 200 11.48 16.24 -17.92
CA LEU A 200 11.81 16.92 -19.16
C LEU A 200 11.82 15.91 -20.31
N THR A 201 11.15 16.25 -21.40
CA THR A 201 11.23 15.46 -22.65
C THR A 201 12.65 15.52 -23.18
N PRO A 202 13.28 14.39 -23.57
CA PRO A 202 14.62 14.39 -24.13
C PRO A 202 14.69 15.12 -25.45
#